data_99dd8f30cd85a0b8705bce40cbf2c53d
#
_entry.id   99dd8f30cd85a0b8705bce40cbf2c53d
#
_cell.length_a   1.000
_cell.length_b   1.000
_cell.length_c   1.000
_cell.angle_alpha   90.00
_cell.angle_beta   90.00
_cell.angle_gamma   90.00
#
_symmetry.space_group_name_H-M   'P 1'
#
loop_
_entity.id
_entity.type
_entity.pdbx_description
1 polymer ?
#
loop_
_entity_poly.entity_id
_entity_poly.type
_entity_poly.pdbx_seq_one_letter_code
_entity_poly.pdbx_strand_id
1 'polypeptide(L)'
;FGLVASFLWIFAAIYSVGYMRGNKEKNQTRFYAFYAMAVHAALCIAYADDLLTLFIFYEVLTFSTYPLVTHKQNEMAQKAGRLYMSILVGSSVILLLPAIVWVWVATGSLEMSQNGVLDGKIDVAYAPLLLAMFVFGIGKAALMPIHKWLPAAMVAPTPVSALLHAVAVVKAGVFTMLIVLTNVFGIDFLAKTGASEWLIWLASFTLLATSIIAIYKDDLKARLAYSTISQLSYITLGGALATSMATQAVSYTHLRAHETSRY
;
A
#
# COMPACT_ATOMS: atom_id res chain seq x y z
N PHE A 1 4.65 1.47 -12.77
CA PHE A 1 3.49 1.74 -11.92
C PHE A 1 2.71 2.96 -12.41
N GLY A 2 3.31 4.16 -12.52
CA GLY A 2 2.65 5.41 -12.89
C GLY A 2 1.91 5.33 -14.22
N LEU A 3 2.51 4.77 -15.27
CA LEU A 3 1.89 4.65 -16.60
C LEU A 3 0.64 3.76 -16.57
N VAL A 4 0.72 2.60 -15.91
CA VAL A 4 -0.43 1.69 -15.78
C VAL A 4 -1.54 2.32 -14.95
N ALA A 5 -1.19 2.97 -13.84
CA ALA A 5 -2.15 3.67 -12.99
C ALA A 5 -2.89 4.78 -13.75
N SER A 6 -2.16 5.59 -14.53
CA SER A 6 -2.76 6.67 -15.36
C SER A 6 -3.70 6.12 -16.43
N PHE A 7 -3.32 5.04 -17.09
CA PHE A 7 -4.16 4.41 -18.11
C PHE A 7 -5.44 3.81 -17.51
N LEU A 8 -5.31 3.04 -16.42
CA LEU A 8 -6.46 2.45 -15.76
C LEU A 8 -7.39 3.49 -15.15
N TRP A 9 -6.87 4.65 -14.74
CA TRP A 9 -7.70 5.72 -14.19
C TRP A 9 -8.71 6.27 -15.18
N ILE A 10 -8.39 6.34 -16.46
CA ILE A 10 -9.34 6.81 -17.49
C ILE A 10 -10.62 5.95 -17.46
N PHE A 11 -10.47 4.64 -17.48
CA PHE A 11 -11.61 3.71 -17.44
C PHE A 11 -12.33 3.76 -16.09
N ALA A 12 -11.58 3.82 -14.99
CA ALA A 12 -12.14 3.91 -13.65
C ALA A 12 -12.92 5.22 -13.44
N ALA A 13 -12.48 6.34 -14.02
CA ALA A 13 -13.20 7.61 -13.99
C ALA A 13 -14.52 7.53 -14.77
N ILE A 14 -14.51 7.01 -16.00
CA ILE A 14 -15.72 6.80 -16.81
C ILE A 14 -16.72 5.90 -16.08
N TYR A 15 -16.25 4.78 -15.55
CA TYR A 15 -17.07 3.87 -14.76
C TYR A 15 -17.68 4.56 -13.53
N SER A 16 -16.89 5.35 -12.79
CA SER A 16 -17.37 6.01 -11.59
C SER A 16 -18.46 7.05 -11.89
N VAL A 17 -18.38 7.76 -13.02
CA VAL A 17 -19.43 8.68 -13.46
C VAL A 17 -20.73 7.94 -13.72
N GLY A 18 -20.68 6.84 -14.47
CA GLY A 18 -21.86 6.00 -14.74
C GLY A 18 -22.47 5.44 -13.45
N TYR A 19 -21.64 4.90 -12.56
CA TYR A 19 -22.08 4.34 -11.28
C TYR A 19 -22.75 5.38 -10.36
N MET A 20 -22.12 6.53 -10.15
CA MET A 20 -22.61 7.57 -9.23
C MET A 20 -23.91 8.19 -9.73
N ARG A 21 -24.05 8.39 -11.04
CA ARG A 21 -25.28 8.88 -11.66
C ARG A 21 -26.40 7.85 -11.65
N GLY A 22 -26.10 6.59 -12.00
CA GLY A 22 -27.06 5.49 -12.02
C GLY A 22 -27.66 5.19 -10.64
N ASN A 23 -26.83 5.26 -9.59
CA ASN A 23 -27.29 5.06 -8.20
C ASN A 23 -27.81 6.35 -7.54
N LYS A 24 -27.87 7.49 -8.25
CA LYS A 24 -28.33 8.79 -7.72
C LYS A 24 -27.63 9.17 -6.42
N GLU A 25 -26.31 8.88 -6.32
CA GLU A 25 -25.50 9.18 -5.14
C GLU A 25 -25.41 10.70 -4.92
N LYS A 26 -25.47 11.11 -3.66
CA LYS A 26 -25.36 12.53 -3.26
C LYS A 26 -23.89 12.99 -3.26
N ASN A 27 -23.68 14.33 -3.31
CA ASN A 27 -22.35 14.94 -3.17
C ASN A 27 -21.30 14.45 -4.19
N GLN A 28 -21.69 14.28 -5.45
CA GLN A 28 -20.83 13.75 -6.51
C GLN A 28 -19.61 14.63 -6.77
N THR A 29 -19.74 15.97 -6.73
CA THR A 29 -18.61 16.90 -6.94
C THR A 29 -17.51 16.67 -5.90
N ARG A 30 -17.89 16.54 -4.62
CA ARG A 30 -16.95 16.19 -3.54
C ARG A 30 -16.26 14.85 -3.82
N PHE A 31 -17.01 13.86 -4.26
CA PHE A 31 -16.51 12.54 -4.59
C PHE A 31 -15.42 12.63 -5.68
N TYR A 32 -15.71 13.28 -6.82
CA TYR A 32 -14.74 13.36 -7.92
C TYR A 32 -13.50 14.17 -7.58
N ALA A 33 -13.63 15.24 -6.78
CA ALA A 33 -12.49 16.03 -6.34
C ALA A 33 -11.51 15.18 -5.50
N PHE A 34 -11.99 14.46 -4.49
CA PHE A 34 -11.15 13.59 -3.68
C PHE A 34 -10.65 12.36 -4.43
N TYR A 35 -11.44 11.85 -5.39
CA TYR A 35 -11.03 10.75 -6.26
C TYR A 35 -9.84 11.15 -7.13
N ALA A 36 -9.90 12.31 -7.78
CA ALA A 36 -8.80 12.85 -8.58
C ALA A 36 -7.56 13.14 -7.72
N MET A 37 -7.75 13.72 -6.52
CA MET A 37 -6.66 14.00 -5.59
C MET A 37 -5.95 12.71 -5.14
N ALA A 38 -6.71 11.64 -4.87
CA ALA A 38 -6.14 10.35 -4.49
C ALA A 38 -5.28 9.72 -5.60
N VAL A 39 -5.74 9.80 -6.86
CA VAL A 39 -4.95 9.30 -7.99
C VAL A 39 -3.71 10.16 -8.22
N HIS A 40 -3.85 11.50 -8.13
CA HIS A 40 -2.70 12.40 -8.22
C HIS A 40 -1.65 12.07 -7.15
N ALA A 41 -2.05 11.92 -5.89
CA ALA A 41 -1.14 11.54 -4.81
C ALA A 41 -0.43 10.21 -5.06
N ALA A 42 -1.15 9.21 -5.59
CA ALA A 42 -0.55 7.91 -5.95
C ALA A 42 0.49 8.03 -7.07
N LEU A 43 0.26 8.91 -8.05
CA LEU A 43 1.25 9.20 -9.10
C LEU A 43 2.46 9.93 -8.54
N CYS A 44 2.28 10.91 -7.65
CA CYS A 44 3.39 11.58 -6.99
C CYS A 44 4.25 10.62 -6.14
N ILE A 45 3.64 9.63 -5.47
CA ILE A 45 4.39 8.56 -4.80
C ILE A 45 5.23 7.77 -5.81
N ALA A 46 4.68 7.49 -7.00
CA ALA A 46 5.37 6.71 -8.02
C ALA A 46 6.61 7.41 -8.61
N TYR A 47 6.63 8.73 -8.58
CA TYR A 47 7.71 9.57 -9.09
C TYR A 47 8.51 10.28 -8.00
N ALA A 48 8.29 9.92 -6.73
CA ALA A 48 9.07 10.47 -5.64
C ALA A 48 10.53 9.97 -5.71
N ASP A 49 11.48 10.89 -5.64
CA ASP A 49 12.91 10.62 -5.71
C ASP A 49 13.56 10.57 -4.32
N ASP A 50 12.84 11.06 -3.31
CA ASP A 50 13.27 11.08 -1.92
C ASP A 50 12.17 10.55 -0.97
N LEU A 51 12.61 10.10 0.22
CA LEU A 51 11.74 9.52 1.24
C LEU A 51 10.76 10.52 1.85
N LEU A 52 11.10 11.80 1.92
CA LEU A 52 10.22 12.82 2.49
C LEU A 52 9.07 13.14 1.52
N THR A 53 9.38 13.37 0.26
CA THR A 53 8.38 13.56 -0.80
C THR A 53 7.44 12.36 -0.87
N LEU A 54 7.99 11.14 -0.82
CA LEU A 54 7.20 9.92 -0.78
C LEU A 54 6.25 9.91 0.43
N PHE A 55 6.75 10.26 1.63
CA PHE A 55 5.94 10.31 2.85
C PHE A 55 4.83 11.35 2.77
N ILE A 56 5.12 12.56 2.27
CA ILE A 56 4.11 13.63 2.14
C ILE A 56 2.96 13.16 1.24
N PHE A 57 3.25 12.64 0.05
CA PHE A 57 2.20 12.19 -0.85
C PHE A 57 1.52 10.89 -0.38
N TYR A 58 2.24 10.06 0.39
CA TYR A 58 1.65 8.93 1.09
C TYR A 58 0.56 9.38 2.07
N GLU A 59 0.78 10.46 2.84
CA GLU A 59 -0.24 11.02 3.73
C GLU A 59 -1.35 11.75 2.97
N VAL A 60 -1.02 12.52 1.92
CA VAL A 60 -2.04 13.14 1.05
C VAL A 60 -2.98 12.08 0.48
N LEU A 61 -2.47 10.92 0.10
CA LEU A 61 -3.28 9.79 -0.35
C LEU A 61 -4.22 9.29 0.76
N THR A 62 -3.74 9.17 2.00
CA THR A 62 -4.57 8.74 3.15
C THR A 62 -5.70 9.73 3.39
N PHE A 63 -5.38 11.03 3.47
CA PHE A 63 -6.36 12.08 3.75
C PHE A 63 -7.37 12.26 2.60
N SER A 64 -6.94 12.13 1.35
CA SER A 64 -7.84 12.24 0.19
C SER A 64 -8.83 11.06 0.08
N THR A 65 -8.43 9.88 0.52
CA THR A 65 -9.29 8.69 0.45
C THR A 65 -10.25 8.58 1.64
N TYR A 66 -9.99 9.23 2.76
CA TYR A 66 -10.91 9.22 3.91
C TYR A 66 -12.34 9.71 3.58
N PRO A 67 -12.56 10.87 2.92
CA PRO A 67 -13.90 11.31 2.53
C PRO A 67 -14.59 10.37 1.53
N LEU A 68 -13.82 9.59 0.78
CA LEU A 68 -14.34 8.58 -0.13
C LEU A 68 -14.84 7.35 0.62
N VAL A 69 -14.10 6.87 1.61
CA VAL A 69 -14.51 5.75 2.48
C VAL A 69 -15.77 6.12 3.27
N THR A 70 -15.82 7.34 3.79
CA THR A 70 -16.97 7.86 4.57
C THR A 70 -18.08 8.49 3.72
N HIS A 71 -18.09 8.27 2.40
CA HIS A 71 -18.99 8.97 1.46
C HIS A 71 -20.47 8.87 1.84
N LYS A 72 -20.92 7.70 2.27
CA LYS A 72 -22.32 7.44 2.67
C LYS A 72 -22.74 8.11 3.99
N GLN A 73 -21.82 8.62 4.78
CA GLN A 73 -22.03 9.34 6.04
C GLN A 73 -22.91 8.62 7.10
N ASN A 74 -23.15 7.32 6.94
CA ASN A 74 -23.85 6.51 7.94
C ASN A 74 -22.87 6.08 9.06
N GLU A 75 -23.42 5.59 10.20
CA GLU A 75 -22.60 5.16 11.33
C GLU A 75 -21.55 4.11 10.96
N MET A 76 -21.91 3.16 10.08
CA MET A 76 -21.03 2.10 9.65
C MET A 76 -19.83 2.68 8.86
N ALA A 77 -20.09 3.60 7.93
CA ALA A 77 -19.05 4.28 7.17
C ALA A 77 -18.15 5.15 8.06
N GLN A 78 -18.75 5.83 9.07
CA GLN A 78 -17.94 6.63 10.02
C GLN A 78 -17.07 5.75 10.94
N LYS A 79 -17.57 4.61 11.41
CA LYS A 79 -16.77 3.63 12.19
C LYS A 79 -15.63 3.07 11.35
N ALA A 80 -15.92 2.68 10.11
CA ALA A 80 -14.91 2.21 9.16
C ALA A 80 -13.87 3.28 8.84
N GLY A 81 -14.29 4.52 8.61
CA GLY A 81 -13.39 5.64 8.36
C GLY A 81 -12.48 5.96 9.55
N ARG A 82 -13.00 5.93 10.79
CA ARG A 82 -12.18 6.09 11.99
C ARG A 82 -11.12 4.99 12.11
N LEU A 83 -11.50 3.73 11.91
CA LEU A 83 -10.57 2.62 11.93
C LEU A 83 -9.51 2.75 10.82
N TYR A 84 -9.94 3.16 9.62
CA TYR A 84 -9.07 3.43 8.48
C TYR A 84 -8.00 4.48 8.83
N MET A 85 -8.42 5.65 9.33
CA MET A 85 -7.52 6.74 9.69
C MET A 85 -6.61 6.39 10.87
N SER A 86 -7.15 5.79 11.92
CA SER A 86 -6.36 5.46 13.12
C SER A 86 -5.24 4.45 12.81
N ILE A 87 -5.51 3.47 11.94
CA ILE A 87 -4.48 2.50 11.54
C ILE A 87 -3.47 3.14 10.59
N LEU A 88 -3.91 3.80 9.52
CA LEU A 88 -2.99 4.27 8.48
C LEU A 88 -2.16 5.47 8.93
N VAL A 89 -2.79 6.50 9.50
CA VAL A 89 -2.05 7.67 10.01
C VAL A 89 -1.30 7.30 11.28
N GLY A 90 -1.89 6.48 12.17
CA GLY A 90 -1.21 6.02 13.38
C GLY A 90 0.07 5.25 13.06
N SER A 91 0.02 4.30 12.12
CA SER A 91 1.21 3.54 11.73
C SER A 91 2.27 4.41 11.05
N SER A 92 1.87 5.29 10.15
CA SER A 92 2.81 6.14 9.42
C SER A 92 3.48 7.20 10.30
N VAL A 93 2.73 7.86 11.19
CA VAL A 93 3.31 8.87 12.09
C VAL A 93 4.16 8.26 13.19
N ILE A 94 3.75 7.10 13.75
CA ILE A 94 4.45 6.47 14.87
C ILE A 94 5.67 5.65 14.40
N LEU A 95 5.62 5.06 13.21
CA LEU A 95 6.65 4.13 12.75
C LEU A 95 7.36 4.61 11.47
N LEU A 96 6.62 4.97 10.41
CA LEU A 96 7.23 5.33 9.14
C LEU A 96 8.01 6.65 9.23
N LEU A 97 7.45 7.68 9.83
CA LEU A 97 8.12 8.98 9.98
C LEU A 97 9.40 8.87 10.84
N PRO A 98 9.40 8.25 12.03
CA PRO A 98 10.65 8.03 12.77
C PRO A 98 11.66 7.15 12.04
N ALA A 99 11.23 6.17 11.23
CA ALA A 99 12.14 5.39 10.40
C ALA A 99 12.84 6.26 9.35
N ILE A 100 12.10 7.16 8.70
CA ILE A 100 12.66 8.13 7.74
C ILE A 100 13.65 9.08 8.42
N VAL A 101 13.30 9.60 9.61
CA VAL A 101 14.21 10.44 10.40
C VAL A 101 15.48 9.66 10.77
N TRP A 102 15.36 8.39 11.14
CA TRP A 102 16.53 7.55 11.42
C TRP A 102 17.42 7.37 10.19
N VAL A 103 16.85 7.11 9.02
CA VAL A 103 17.63 7.06 7.76
C VAL A 103 18.36 8.38 7.54
N TRP A 104 17.68 9.51 7.70
CA TRP A 104 18.31 10.83 7.54
C TRP A 104 19.47 11.07 8.51
N VAL A 105 19.32 10.71 9.77
CA VAL A 105 20.38 10.84 10.78
C VAL A 105 21.57 9.93 10.45
N ALA A 106 21.32 8.71 9.96
CA ALA A 106 22.37 7.75 9.64
C ALA A 106 23.11 8.07 8.34
N THR A 107 22.42 8.60 7.34
CA THR A 107 22.97 8.76 5.98
C THR A 107 23.32 10.22 5.64
N GLY A 108 22.68 11.21 6.31
CA GLY A 108 22.77 12.63 5.99
C GLY A 108 21.92 13.05 4.78
N SER A 109 21.22 12.12 4.10
CA SER A 109 20.36 12.39 2.95
C SER A 109 19.09 11.54 3.01
N LEU A 110 18.04 12.01 2.32
CA LEU A 110 16.79 11.25 2.11
C LEU A 110 16.64 10.76 0.67
N GLU A 111 17.62 11.04 -0.19
CA GLU A 111 17.65 10.56 -1.57
C GLU A 111 17.74 9.04 -1.60
N MET A 112 16.98 8.43 -2.50
CA MET A 112 16.93 6.99 -2.68
C MET A 112 17.95 6.56 -3.75
N SER A 113 18.61 5.42 -3.52
CA SER A 113 19.59 4.87 -4.47
C SER A 113 19.21 3.45 -4.87
N GLN A 114 19.41 3.09 -6.13
CA GLN A 114 19.13 1.74 -6.64
C GLN A 114 19.88 0.61 -5.92
N ASN A 115 21.00 0.92 -5.27
CA ASN A 115 21.80 -0.06 -4.54
C ASN A 115 21.57 -0.04 -3.02
N GLY A 116 20.60 0.77 -2.55
CA GLY A 116 20.38 1.05 -1.14
C GLY A 116 21.29 2.18 -0.64
N VAL A 117 20.92 2.79 0.49
CA VAL A 117 21.63 3.94 1.09
C VAL A 117 22.20 3.60 2.47
N LEU A 118 21.88 2.43 3.03
CA LEU A 118 22.20 2.05 4.41
C LEU A 118 23.47 1.20 4.54
N ASP A 119 24.01 0.66 3.43
CA ASP A 119 25.20 -0.21 3.48
C ASP A 119 26.41 0.57 4.04
N GLY A 120 27.02 0.03 5.09
CA GLY A 120 28.12 0.65 5.80
C GLY A 120 27.77 1.88 6.67
N LYS A 121 26.52 2.31 6.72
CA LYS A 121 26.07 3.49 7.49
C LYS A 121 25.22 3.17 8.72
N ILE A 122 24.79 1.93 8.85
CA ILE A 122 24.02 1.44 10.00
C ILE A 122 24.64 0.13 10.50
N ASP A 123 24.62 -0.05 11.83
CA ASP A 123 25.00 -1.33 12.42
C ASP A 123 24.00 -2.42 12.01
N VAL A 124 24.51 -3.56 11.57
CA VAL A 124 23.72 -4.72 11.14
C VAL A 124 22.73 -5.18 12.21
N ALA A 125 23.05 -5.01 13.49
CA ALA A 125 22.18 -5.34 14.60
C ALA A 125 20.86 -4.54 14.61
N TYR A 126 20.86 -3.31 14.12
CA TYR A 126 19.68 -2.45 14.07
C TYR A 126 18.89 -2.55 12.75
N ALA A 127 19.44 -3.18 11.73
CA ALA A 127 18.80 -3.32 10.42
C ALA A 127 17.41 -4.01 10.49
N PRO A 128 17.20 -5.11 11.24
CA PRO A 128 15.88 -5.72 11.37
C PRO A 128 14.86 -4.82 12.07
N LEU A 129 15.28 -4.03 13.07
CA LEU A 129 14.41 -3.10 13.79
C LEU A 129 13.97 -1.95 12.86
N LEU A 130 14.89 -1.34 12.15
CA LEU A 130 14.58 -0.28 11.19
C LEU A 130 13.67 -0.80 10.08
N LEU A 131 13.93 -2.00 9.58
CA LEU A 131 13.06 -2.66 8.60
C LEU A 131 11.64 -2.88 9.18
N ALA A 132 11.52 -3.30 10.43
CA ALA A 132 10.23 -3.48 11.09
C ALA A 132 9.45 -2.15 11.20
N MET A 133 10.13 -1.05 11.52
CA MET A 133 9.51 0.27 11.55
C MET A 133 8.97 0.67 10.17
N PHE A 134 9.70 0.43 9.09
CA PHE A 134 9.20 0.65 7.73
C PHE A 134 8.02 -0.28 7.40
N VAL A 135 8.16 -1.58 7.62
CA VAL A 135 7.15 -2.59 7.27
C VAL A 135 5.81 -2.31 7.96
N PHE A 136 5.82 -2.07 9.26
CA PHE A 136 4.61 -1.75 10.02
C PHE A 136 4.17 -0.28 9.84
N GLY A 137 5.10 0.62 9.55
CA GLY A 137 4.80 2.01 9.22
C GLY A 137 4.08 2.15 7.87
N ILE A 138 4.37 1.26 6.91
CA ILE A 138 3.68 1.19 5.61
C ILE A 138 2.36 0.41 5.78
N GLY A 139 1.44 0.93 6.58
CA GLY A 139 0.16 0.29 6.87
C GLY A 139 -0.70 -0.01 5.63
N LYS A 140 -0.50 0.72 4.51
CA LYS A 140 -1.19 0.49 3.24
C LYS A 140 -0.84 -0.85 2.57
N ALA A 141 0.29 -1.47 2.91
CA ALA A 141 0.64 -2.82 2.46
C ALA A 141 -0.25 -3.91 3.09
N ALA A 142 -1.01 -3.57 4.13
CA ALA A 142 -2.00 -4.41 4.78
C ALA A 142 -1.48 -5.76 5.29
N LEU A 143 -0.23 -5.83 5.75
CA LEU A 143 0.31 -7.01 6.40
C LEU A 143 -0.33 -7.21 7.80
N MET A 144 -0.46 -8.45 8.24
CA MET A 144 -0.88 -8.74 9.61
C MET A 144 0.17 -8.20 10.61
N PRO A 145 -0.27 -7.59 11.71
CA PRO A 145 -1.63 -7.45 12.23
C PRO A 145 -2.39 -6.21 11.73
N ILE A 146 -1.81 -5.34 10.92
CA ILE A 146 -2.32 -4.01 10.52
C ILE A 146 -3.37 -4.09 9.38
N HIS A 147 -3.73 -5.27 8.89
CA HIS A 147 -4.58 -5.50 7.71
C HIS A 147 -6.06 -5.09 7.87
N LYS A 148 -6.59 -4.94 9.11
CA LYS A 148 -8.03 -4.82 9.40
C LYS A 148 -8.73 -3.62 8.75
N TRP A 149 -8.00 -2.58 8.41
CA TRP A 149 -8.55 -1.39 7.76
C TRP A 149 -9.11 -1.69 6.37
N LEU A 150 -8.51 -2.63 5.63
CA LEU A 150 -8.87 -2.89 4.24
C LEU A 150 -10.25 -3.55 4.10
N PRO A 151 -10.58 -4.65 4.82
CA PRO A 151 -11.94 -5.18 4.85
C PRO A 151 -12.97 -4.17 5.42
N ALA A 152 -12.58 -3.36 6.42
CA ALA A 152 -13.46 -2.35 6.99
C ALA A 152 -13.81 -1.24 5.96
N ALA A 153 -12.89 -0.86 5.10
CA ALA A 153 -13.11 0.15 4.06
C ALA A 153 -14.10 -0.31 2.96
N MET A 154 -14.49 -1.59 2.92
CA MET A 154 -15.44 -2.13 1.92
C MET A 154 -16.88 -1.62 2.04
N VAL A 155 -17.23 -0.89 3.08
CA VAL A 155 -18.53 -0.18 3.21
C VAL A 155 -18.65 0.95 2.18
N ALA A 156 -17.56 1.40 1.60
CA ALA A 156 -17.51 2.44 0.57
C ALA A 156 -18.27 2.05 -0.71
N PRO A 157 -18.70 3.05 -1.53
CA PRO A 157 -19.23 2.80 -2.87
C PRO A 157 -18.26 1.97 -3.74
N THR A 158 -18.81 1.18 -4.68
CA THR A 158 -17.99 0.28 -5.51
C THR A 158 -16.84 0.95 -6.26
N PRO A 159 -16.98 2.17 -6.84
CA PRO A 159 -15.85 2.87 -7.44
C PRO A 159 -14.72 3.18 -6.46
N VAL A 160 -15.05 3.47 -5.20
CA VAL A 160 -14.03 3.67 -4.15
C VAL A 160 -13.35 2.36 -3.80
N SER A 161 -14.11 1.27 -3.66
CA SER A 161 -13.52 -0.06 -3.45
C SER A 161 -12.54 -0.41 -4.58
N ALA A 162 -12.90 -0.13 -5.84
CA ALA A 162 -12.01 -0.32 -6.98
C ALA A 162 -10.74 0.56 -6.89
N LEU A 163 -10.88 1.84 -6.53
CA LEU A 163 -9.74 2.75 -6.32
C LEU A 163 -8.79 2.23 -5.24
N LEU A 164 -9.34 1.81 -4.09
CA LEU A 164 -8.54 1.31 -2.97
C LEU A 164 -7.74 0.05 -3.35
N HIS A 165 -8.38 -0.91 -4.06
CA HIS A 165 -7.79 -2.21 -4.36
C HIS A 165 -6.97 -2.24 -5.63
N ALA A 166 -7.44 -1.62 -6.72
CA ALA A 166 -6.85 -1.81 -8.03
C ALA A 166 -5.88 -0.71 -8.44
N VAL A 167 -6.12 0.55 -8.04
CA VAL A 167 -5.43 1.69 -8.67
C VAL A 167 -4.46 2.41 -7.73
N ALA A 168 -4.88 2.76 -6.50
CA ALA A 168 -4.13 3.74 -5.72
C ALA A 168 -3.58 3.20 -4.39
N VAL A 169 -4.43 2.95 -3.39
CA VAL A 169 -3.98 2.88 -1.99
C VAL A 169 -3.09 1.68 -1.69
N VAL A 170 -3.56 0.47 -1.96
CA VAL A 170 -2.78 -0.75 -1.67
C VAL A 170 -1.57 -0.89 -2.60
N LYS A 171 -1.70 -0.41 -3.84
CA LYS A 171 -0.59 -0.41 -4.80
C LYS A 171 0.52 0.55 -4.37
N ALA A 172 0.16 1.77 -3.93
CA ALA A 172 1.12 2.69 -3.35
C ALA A 172 1.80 2.09 -2.11
N GLY A 173 1.05 1.38 -1.25
CA GLY A 173 1.61 0.70 -0.09
C GLY A 173 2.68 -0.32 -0.45
N VAL A 174 2.37 -1.24 -1.37
CA VAL A 174 3.32 -2.27 -1.79
C VAL A 174 4.47 -1.69 -2.61
N PHE A 175 4.21 -0.68 -3.45
CA PHE A 175 5.24 0.03 -4.18
C PHE A 175 6.24 0.69 -3.22
N THR A 176 5.75 1.39 -2.19
CA THR A 176 6.59 1.95 -1.12
C THR A 176 7.38 0.87 -0.40
N MET A 177 6.77 -0.29 -0.12
CA MET A 177 7.45 -1.43 0.48
C MET A 177 8.62 -1.92 -0.38
N LEU A 178 8.40 -2.09 -1.69
CA LEU A 178 9.45 -2.51 -2.61
C LEU A 178 10.57 -1.45 -2.71
N ILE A 179 10.23 -0.16 -2.80
CA ILE A 179 11.22 0.92 -2.79
C ILE A 179 12.07 0.86 -1.51
N VAL A 180 11.46 0.68 -0.35
CA VAL A 180 12.22 0.56 0.90
C VAL A 180 13.17 -0.62 0.84
N LEU A 181 12.72 -1.80 0.41
CA LEU A 181 13.56 -2.99 0.33
C LEU A 181 14.70 -2.84 -0.70
N THR A 182 14.44 -2.20 -1.86
CA THR A 182 15.41 -2.10 -2.95
C THR A 182 16.29 -0.86 -2.87
N ASN A 183 15.71 0.29 -2.56
CA ASN A 183 16.37 1.59 -2.71
C ASN A 183 16.84 2.19 -1.37
N VAL A 184 16.25 1.78 -0.24
CA VAL A 184 16.70 2.21 1.10
C VAL A 184 17.66 1.20 1.69
N PHE A 185 17.22 -0.05 1.82
CA PHE A 185 18.09 -1.13 2.34
C PHE A 185 19.05 -1.64 1.27
N GLY A 186 18.58 -1.91 0.07
CA GLY A 186 19.33 -2.58 -0.98
C GLY A 186 19.25 -4.10 -0.87
N ILE A 187 19.13 -4.76 -2.03
CA ILE A 187 18.99 -6.23 -2.11
C ILE A 187 20.24 -6.92 -1.55
N ASP A 188 21.43 -6.44 -1.89
CA ASP A 188 22.69 -7.03 -1.45
C ASP A 188 22.90 -6.89 0.05
N PHE A 189 22.53 -5.74 0.64
CA PHE A 189 22.59 -5.52 2.08
C PHE A 189 21.65 -6.47 2.82
N LEU A 190 20.40 -6.61 2.37
CA LEU A 190 19.43 -7.52 2.97
C LEU A 190 19.88 -8.99 2.85
N ALA A 191 20.43 -9.38 1.71
CA ALA A 191 20.95 -10.73 1.51
C ALA A 191 22.15 -11.05 2.41
N LYS A 192 23.08 -10.09 2.58
CA LYS A 192 24.26 -10.25 3.45
C LYS A 192 23.90 -10.30 4.94
N THR A 193 22.94 -9.48 5.36
CA THR A 193 22.61 -9.31 6.79
C THR A 193 21.54 -10.27 7.30
N GLY A 194 20.74 -10.87 6.39
CA GLY A 194 19.57 -11.67 6.77
C GLY A 194 18.45 -10.86 7.44
N ALA A 195 18.51 -9.51 7.38
CA ALA A 195 17.59 -8.63 8.09
C ALA A 195 16.12 -8.79 7.68
N SER A 196 15.85 -9.37 6.51
CA SER A 196 14.50 -9.61 5.95
C SER A 196 13.95 -11.00 6.26
N GLU A 197 14.65 -11.90 6.93
CA GLU A 197 14.19 -13.27 7.19
C GLU A 197 12.86 -13.33 7.96
N TRP A 198 12.73 -12.53 9.00
CA TRP A 198 11.48 -12.45 9.77
C TRP A 198 10.29 -11.97 8.90
N LEU A 199 10.55 -11.10 7.92
CA LEU A 199 9.53 -10.58 7.01
C LEU A 199 9.05 -11.67 6.05
N ILE A 200 9.92 -12.59 5.63
CA ILE A 200 9.54 -13.77 4.83
C ILE A 200 8.49 -14.60 5.57
N TRP A 201 8.73 -14.90 6.85
CA TRP A 201 7.78 -15.65 7.67
C TRP A 201 6.46 -14.90 7.90
N LEU A 202 6.53 -13.61 8.20
CA LEU A 202 5.35 -12.77 8.41
C LEU A 202 4.49 -12.66 7.13
N ALA A 203 5.14 -12.42 5.99
CA ALA A 203 4.45 -12.32 4.70
C ALA A 203 3.84 -13.66 4.28
N SER A 204 4.54 -14.78 4.45
CA SER A 204 4.05 -16.12 4.18
C SER A 204 2.85 -16.48 5.07
N PHE A 205 2.93 -16.20 6.36
CA PHE A 205 1.81 -16.39 7.28
C PHE A 205 0.60 -15.55 6.89
N THR A 206 0.80 -14.25 6.60
CA THR A 206 -0.28 -13.34 6.19
C THR A 206 -0.93 -13.84 4.89
N LEU A 207 -0.12 -14.27 3.91
CA LEU A 207 -0.59 -14.80 2.63
C LEU A 207 -1.51 -16.01 2.84
N LEU A 208 -1.07 -17.01 3.60
CA LEU A 208 -1.84 -18.23 3.85
C LEU A 208 -3.10 -17.96 4.68
N ALA A 209 -2.96 -17.23 5.79
CA ALA A 209 -4.07 -16.92 6.69
C ALA A 209 -5.17 -16.15 5.96
N THR A 210 -4.82 -15.12 5.18
CA THR A 210 -5.81 -14.30 4.47
C THR A 210 -6.43 -15.04 3.27
N SER A 211 -5.71 -15.92 2.61
CA SER A 211 -6.28 -16.81 1.58
C SER A 211 -7.34 -17.75 2.17
N ILE A 212 -7.05 -18.36 3.31
CA ILE A 212 -8.00 -19.23 4.01
C ILE A 212 -9.24 -18.42 4.44
N ILE A 213 -9.03 -17.25 5.07
CA ILE A 213 -10.14 -16.38 5.49
C ILE A 213 -11.01 -15.96 4.29
N ALA A 214 -10.41 -15.69 3.14
CA ALA A 214 -11.15 -15.31 1.92
C ALA A 214 -12.13 -16.40 1.46
N ILE A 215 -11.79 -17.68 1.62
CA ILE A 215 -12.65 -18.81 1.24
C ILE A 215 -13.93 -18.83 2.09
N TYR A 216 -13.81 -18.52 3.39
CA TYR A 216 -14.93 -18.55 4.34
C TYR A 216 -15.78 -17.28 4.39
N LYS A 217 -15.46 -16.25 3.58
CA LYS A 217 -16.26 -15.01 3.54
C LYS A 217 -17.40 -15.13 2.53
N ASP A 218 -18.64 -14.93 2.99
CA ASP A 218 -19.84 -14.92 2.14
C ASP A 218 -19.98 -13.60 1.36
N ASP A 219 -19.61 -12.47 1.98
CA ASP A 219 -19.64 -11.16 1.32
C ASP A 219 -18.52 -11.06 0.27
N LEU A 220 -18.94 -10.81 -0.98
CA LEU A 220 -18.03 -10.71 -2.14
C LEU A 220 -16.97 -9.60 -1.95
N LYS A 221 -17.34 -8.45 -1.40
CA LYS A 221 -16.40 -7.35 -1.14
C LYS A 221 -15.37 -7.73 -0.07
N ALA A 222 -15.81 -8.37 1.01
CA ALA A 222 -14.89 -8.85 2.05
C ALA A 222 -13.96 -9.93 1.50
N ARG A 223 -14.47 -10.86 0.68
CA ARG A 223 -13.66 -11.89 0.00
C ARG A 223 -12.58 -11.26 -0.87
N LEU A 224 -12.94 -10.26 -1.69
CA LEU A 224 -11.97 -9.51 -2.50
C LEU A 224 -10.92 -8.80 -1.65
N ALA A 225 -11.31 -8.22 -0.51
CA ALA A 225 -10.36 -7.56 0.40
C ALA A 225 -9.32 -8.54 0.93
N TYR A 226 -9.73 -9.70 1.45
CA TYR A 226 -8.80 -10.71 1.95
C TYR A 226 -7.95 -11.34 0.85
N SER A 227 -8.51 -11.60 -0.33
CA SER A 227 -7.75 -12.03 -1.49
C SER A 227 -6.69 -10.99 -1.89
N THR A 228 -7.04 -9.70 -1.84
CA THR A 228 -6.07 -8.61 -2.11
C THR A 228 -4.94 -8.60 -1.09
N ILE A 229 -5.24 -8.74 0.22
CA ILE A 229 -4.21 -8.81 1.26
C ILE A 229 -3.26 -9.98 1.00
N SER A 230 -3.78 -11.14 0.63
CA SER A 230 -2.96 -12.30 0.25
C SER A 230 -2.00 -11.96 -0.90
N GLN A 231 -2.50 -11.33 -1.94
CA GLN A 231 -1.69 -10.93 -3.10
C GLN A 231 -0.62 -9.88 -2.76
N LEU A 232 -0.95 -8.90 -1.91
CA LEU A 232 0.01 -7.91 -1.43
C LEU A 232 1.13 -8.54 -0.60
N SER A 233 0.76 -9.53 0.23
CA SER A 233 1.72 -10.29 1.01
C SER A 233 2.65 -11.13 0.13
N TYR A 234 2.15 -11.65 -0.99
CA TYR A 234 2.97 -12.36 -1.98
C TYR A 234 4.03 -11.44 -2.61
N ILE A 235 3.67 -10.19 -2.94
CA ILE A 235 4.63 -9.19 -3.45
C ILE A 235 5.68 -8.87 -2.39
N THR A 236 5.24 -8.66 -1.14
CA THR A 236 6.16 -8.37 -0.02
C THR A 236 7.10 -9.54 0.22
N LEU A 237 6.62 -10.79 0.14
CA LEU A 237 7.42 -12.00 0.24
C LEU A 237 8.51 -12.04 -0.86
N GLY A 238 8.13 -11.76 -2.10
CA GLY A 238 9.09 -11.69 -3.22
C GLY A 238 10.18 -10.63 -3.02
N GLY A 239 9.80 -9.45 -2.49
CA GLY A 239 10.77 -8.41 -2.13
C GLY A 239 11.68 -8.83 -0.96
N ALA A 240 11.11 -9.50 0.06
CA ALA A 240 11.85 -9.94 1.25
C ALA A 240 12.86 -11.08 0.96
N LEU A 241 12.64 -11.88 -0.09
CA LEU A 241 13.61 -12.90 -0.53
C LEU A 241 14.93 -12.31 -0.99
N ALA A 242 15.02 -10.99 -1.14
CA ALA A 242 16.24 -10.25 -1.45
C ALA A 242 17.02 -10.82 -2.66
N THR A 243 16.30 -11.30 -3.66
CA THR A 243 16.91 -11.70 -4.94
C THR A 243 16.34 -10.81 -6.04
N SER A 244 17.22 -10.36 -6.94
CA SER A 244 16.80 -9.51 -8.07
C SER A 244 15.74 -10.20 -8.95
N MET A 245 15.87 -11.51 -9.16
CA MET A 245 14.91 -12.31 -9.92
C MET A 245 13.55 -12.40 -9.23
N ALA A 246 13.50 -12.63 -7.92
CA ALA A 246 12.23 -12.70 -7.17
C ALA A 246 11.52 -11.36 -7.16
N THR A 247 12.24 -10.26 -6.94
CA THR A 247 11.68 -8.92 -6.92
C THR A 247 11.12 -8.51 -8.30
N GLN A 248 11.83 -8.81 -9.38
CA GLN A 248 11.37 -8.55 -10.75
C GLN A 248 10.18 -9.43 -11.13
N ALA A 249 10.24 -10.73 -10.88
CA ALA A 249 9.19 -11.67 -11.21
C ALA A 249 7.86 -11.31 -10.53
N VAL A 250 7.91 -10.93 -9.24
CA VAL A 250 6.73 -10.57 -8.47
C VAL A 250 6.16 -9.23 -8.94
N SER A 251 6.98 -8.25 -9.22
CA SER A 251 6.53 -6.97 -9.80
C SER A 251 5.83 -7.17 -11.14
N TYR A 252 6.36 -8.04 -11.99
CA TYR A 252 5.82 -8.30 -13.32
C TYR A 252 4.50 -9.11 -13.29
N THR A 253 4.46 -10.19 -12.52
CA THR A 253 3.26 -11.05 -12.42
C THR A 253 2.07 -10.33 -11.82
N HIS A 254 2.29 -9.43 -10.85
CA HIS A 254 1.20 -8.67 -10.24
C HIS A 254 0.64 -7.54 -11.11
N LEU A 255 1.45 -6.92 -11.94
CA LEU A 255 0.95 -6.01 -12.97
C LEU A 255 0.03 -6.76 -13.94
N ARG A 256 0.33 -8.02 -14.24
CA ARG A 256 -0.40 -8.85 -15.20
C ARG A 256 -1.62 -9.60 -14.59
N ALA A 257 -1.55 -10.03 -13.35
CA ALA A 257 -2.63 -10.81 -12.71
C ALA A 257 -3.93 -10.01 -12.50
N HIS A 258 -3.85 -8.67 -12.44
CA HIS A 258 -5.05 -7.82 -12.40
C HIS A 258 -5.70 -7.60 -13.77
N GLU A 259 -5.05 -7.98 -14.87
CA GLU A 259 -5.65 -7.95 -16.20
C GLU A 259 -6.51 -9.19 -16.48
N THR A 260 -6.29 -10.30 -15.77
CA THR A 260 -6.94 -11.59 -16.03
C THR A 260 -8.07 -11.97 -15.07
N SER A 261 -8.39 -11.18 -14.05
CA SER A 261 -9.57 -11.42 -13.19
C SER A 261 -10.87 -10.88 -13.82
N ARG A 262 -11.04 -11.14 -15.11
CA ARG A 262 -12.32 -11.09 -15.80
C ARG A 262 -12.76 -12.54 -16.00
N TYR A 263 -13.39 -13.11 -14.99
CA TYR A 263 -14.38 -14.20 -15.17
C TYR A 263 -15.08 -14.41 -13.82
#